data_9d6478c884dd0ff395bf533d9ed568a8
#
_entry.id   9d6478c884dd0ff395bf533d9ed568a8
#
_cell.length_a   1.000
_cell.length_b   1.000
_cell.length_c   1.000
_cell.angle_alpha   90.00
_cell.angle_beta   90.00
_cell.angle_gamma   90.00
#
_symmetry.space_group_name_H-M   'P 1'
#
loop_
_entity.id
_entity.type
_entity.pdbx_description
1 polymer ?
#
loop_
_entity_poly.entity_id
_entity_poly.type
_entity_poly.pdbx_seq_one_letter_code
_entity_poly.pdbx_strand_id
1 'polypeptide(L)'
;CDSLKINKKTHVIRNISVNLGSEKEQDISLEIYVFSVEAFRKLIQDASKISALYCIRDMVNHYIREKTTKVHGYELEGYVLPILSMQDYVDNSFKLLKYTERKKLFDDKWPIYTTTHNTPPSLYSKDAKVKNSFIANGSIIKGEVENSIISRNVVVEEGAVVKNCIL
;
A
#
# COMPACT_ATOMS: atom_id res chain seq x y z
N CYS A 1 -4.15 6.75 -9.52
CA CYS A 1 -4.95 7.01 -8.30
C CYS A 1 -6.14 7.87 -8.64
N ASP A 2 -7.20 7.65 -7.89
CA ASP A 2 -8.40 8.49 -8.00
C ASP A 2 -8.21 9.73 -7.14
N SER A 3 -8.40 10.89 -7.75
CA SER A 3 -8.33 12.16 -7.04
C SER A 3 -9.71 12.60 -6.57
N LEU A 4 -9.75 13.23 -5.42
CA LEU A 4 -10.97 13.69 -4.78
C LEU A 4 -11.03 15.21 -4.79
N LYS A 5 -12.19 15.75 -5.16
CA LYS A 5 -12.49 17.15 -4.95
C LYS A 5 -13.37 17.30 -3.70
N ILE A 6 -12.77 17.72 -2.59
CA ILE A 6 -13.38 17.77 -1.26
C ILE A 6 -13.64 19.22 -0.86
N ASN A 7 -14.77 19.47 -0.22
CA ASN A 7 -15.01 20.72 0.48
C ASN A 7 -14.28 20.66 1.84
N LYS A 8 -13.21 21.41 2.01
CA LYS A 8 -12.36 21.39 3.22
C LYS A 8 -13.08 21.77 4.52
N LYS A 9 -14.22 22.49 4.46
CA LYS A 9 -14.99 22.87 5.66
C LYS A 9 -16.01 21.81 6.09
N THR A 10 -16.62 21.14 5.12
CA THR A 10 -17.71 20.18 5.38
C THR A 10 -17.30 18.75 5.15
N HIS A 11 -16.06 18.50 4.66
CA HIS A 11 -15.54 17.20 4.24
C HIS A 11 -16.41 16.47 3.21
N VAL A 12 -17.36 17.17 2.56
CA VAL A 12 -18.22 16.58 1.53
C VAL A 12 -17.42 16.45 0.22
N ILE A 13 -17.40 15.25 -0.34
CA ILE A 13 -16.81 14.96 -1.64
C ILE A 13 -17.73 15.49 -2.74
N ARG A 14 -17.18 16.27 -3.66
CA ARG A 14 -17.91 16.87 -4.78
C ARG A 14 -17.70 16.13 -6.09
N ASN A 15 -16.59 15.46 -6.24
CA ASN A 15 -16.25 14.68 -7.42
C ASN A 15 -15.13 13.69 -7.11
N ILE A 16 -15.19 12.54 -7.77
CA ILE A 16 -14.10 11.56 -7.85
C ILE A 16 -13.64 11.54 -9.30
N SER A 17 -12.37 11.84 -9.53
CA SER A 17 -11.78 11.85 -10.88
C SER A 17 -10.75 10.75 -11.01
N VAL A 18 -10.90 9.95 -12.05
CA VAL A 18 -10.03 8.78 -12.31
C VAL A 18 -8.84 9.22 -13.15
N ASN A 19 -7.64 8.89 -12.72
CA ASN A 19 -6.39 9.08 -13.48
C ASN A 19 -6.17 10.51 -14.04
N LEU A 20 -6.61 11.54 -13.33
CA LEU A 20 -6.18 12.90 -13.61
C LEU A 20 -4.74 13.05 -13.16
N GLY A 21 -3.79 12.71 -14.03
CA GLY A 21 -2.36 12.91 -13.78
C GLY A 21 -2.02 14.38 -13.66
N SER A 22 -1.03 14.69 -12.80
CA SER A 22 -0.19 15.89 -12.78
C SER A 22 -0.63 17.15 -12.02
N GLU A 23 -1.62 17.16 -11.18
CA GLU A 23 -1.70 18.26 -10.19
C GLU A 23 -0.70 17.98 -9.03
N LYS A 24 0.04 19.01 -8.60
CA LYS A 24 1.13 18.85 -7.62
C LYS A 24 0.65 18.48 -6.21
N GLU A 25 -0.60 18.81 -5.88
CA GLU A 25 -1.24 18.47 -4.59
C GLU A 25 -2.68 18.05 -4.85
N GLN A 26 -3.00 16.81 -4.50
CA GLN A 26 -4.34 16.24 -4.65
C GLN A 26 -4.70 15.41 -3.42
N ASP A 27 -5.97 15.49 -3.02
CA ASP A 27 -6.54 14.50 -2.12
C ASP A 27 -6.76 13.21 -2.92
N ILE A 28 -6.17 12.10 -2.48
CA ILE A 28 -6.27 10.79 -3.14
C ILE A 28 -7.22 9.88 -2.38
N SER A 29 -8.03 9.13 -3.12
CA SER A 29 -8.84 8.06 -2.54
C SER A 29 -7.97 6.84 -2.24
N LEU A 30 -8.08 6.30 -1.03
CA LEU A 30 -7.52 5.00 -0.68
C LEU A 30 -8.47 3.84 -1.04
N GLU A 31 -9.61 4.16 -1.68
CA GLU A 31 -10.65 3.19 -2.05
C GLU A 31 -11.22 2.39 -0.86
N ILE A 32 -11.17 2.97 0.32
CA ILE A 32 -11.78 2.43 1.53
C ILE A 32 -13.11 3.11 1.74
N TYR A 33 -14.18 2.34 1.79
CA TYR A 33 -15.54 2.83 1.91
C TYR A 33 -16.22 2.26 3.15
N VAL A 34 -16.95 3.11 3.87
CA VAL A 34 -17.78 2.71 5.01
C VAL A 34 -19.22 3.06 4.70
N PHE A 35 -20.10 2.07 4.75
CA PHE A 35 -21.53 2.21 4.48
C PHE A 35 -22.36 1.67 5.63
N SER A 36 -23.58 2.21 5.81
CA SER A 36 -24.59 1.44 6.52
C SER A 36 -25.04 0.25 5.67
N VAL A 37 -25.60 -0.78 6.30
CA VAL A 37 -26.11 -1.97 5.58
C VAL A 37 -27.18 -1.57 4.56
N GLU A 38 -28.05 -0.65 4.92
CA GLU A 38 -29.12 -0.14 4.05
C GLU A 38 -28.55 0.59 2.85
N ALA A 39 -27.55 1.46 3.06
CA ALA A 39 -26.89 2.19 1.99
C ALA A 39 -26.18 1.24 1.02
N PHE A 40 -25.52 0.21 1.55
CA PHE A 40 -24.84 -0.79 0.72
C PHE A 40 -25.81 -1.64 -0.09
N ARG A 41 -26.92 -2.11 0.54
CA ARG A 41 -27.96 -2.84 -0.19
C ARG A 41 -28.57 -2.01 -1.32
N LYS A 42 -28.87 -0.75 -1.04
CA LYS A 42 -29.37 0.17 -2.06
C LYS A 42 -28.37 0.36 -3.18
N LEU A 43 -27.09 0.52 -2.88
CA LEU A 43 -26.01 0.65 -3.86
C LEU A 43 -25.98 -0.55 -4.81
N ILE A 44 -26.08 -1.79 -4.27
CA ILE A 44 -26.10 -3.01 -5.10
C ILE A 44 -27.35 -3.06 -5.98
N GLN A 45 -28.52 -2.73 -5.43
CA GLN A 45 -29.79 -2.71 -6.19
C GLN A 45 -29.76 -1.69 -7.31
N ASP A 46 -29.21 -0.50 -7.07
CA ASP A 46 -29.11 0.54 -8.08
C ASP A 46 -28.06 0.19 -9.14
N ALA A 47 -26.93 -0.39 -8.73
CA ALA A 47 -25.88 -0.85 -9.63
C ALA A 47 -26.40 -1.90 -10.64
N SER A 48 -27.29 -2.80 -10.20
CA SER A 48 -27.89 -3.81 -11.09
C SER A 48 -28.76 -3.23 -12.20
N LYS A 49 -29.22 -1.97 -12.05
CA LYS A 49 -30.03 -1.23 -13.05
C LYS A 49 -29.19 -0.41 -14.01
N ILE A 50 -27.93 -0.13 -13.64
CA ILE A 50 -27.01 0.73 -14.38
C ILE A 50 -25.87 -0.13 -14.92
N SER A 51 -26.08 -0.73 -16.09
CA SER A 51 -25.16 -1.72 -16.69
C SER A 51 -23.75 -1.21 -17.03
N ALA A 52 -23.51 0.10 -16.96
CA ALA A 52 -22.22 0.72 -17.29
C ALA A 52 -21.31 0.93 -16.06
N LEU A 53 -21.76 0.59 -14.84
CA LEU A 53 -21.03 0.84 -13.61
C LEU A 53 -20.54 -0.48 -13.01
N TYR A 54 -19.22 -0.67 -12.96
CA TYR A 54 -18.58 -1.94 -12.61
C TYR A 54 -17.97 -1.99 -11.21
N CYS A 55 -17.84 -0.85 -10.52
CA CYS A 55 -17.21 -0.81 -9.21
C CYS A 55 -17.92 0.14 -8.23
N ILE A 56 -17.63 -0.05 -6.95
CA ILE A 56 -18.19 0.78 -5.85
C ILE A 56 -17.89 2.26 -6.08
N ARG A 57 -16.68 2.60 -6.49
CA ARG A 57 -16.26 3.96 -6.81
C ARG A 57 -17.19 4.63 -7.81
N ASP A 58 -17.55 3.94 -8.89
CA ASP A 58 -18.37 4.51 -9.97
C ASP A 58 -19.79 4.77 -9.47
N MET A 59 -20.34 3.89 -8.64
CA MET A 59 -21.64 4.08 -8.00
C MET A 59 -21.63 5.25 -7.02
N VAL A 60 -20.59 5.36 -6.21
CA VAL A 60 -20.41 6.49 -5.28
C VAL A 60 -20.31 7.79 -6.07
N ASN A 61 -19.54 7.82 -7.15
CA ASN A 61 -19.42 9.00 -8.02
C ASN A 61 -20.74 9.35 -8.72
N HIS A 62 -21.49 8.33 -9.15
CA HIS A 62 -22.85 8.54 -9.68
C HIS A 62 -23.75 9.22 -8.64
N TYR A 63 -23.81 8.73 -7.42
CA TYR A 63 -24.60 9.35 -6.35
C TYR A 63 -24.17 10.79 -6.03
N ILE A 64 -22.87 11.08 -6.07
CA ILE A 64 -22.35 12.44 -5.90
C ILE A 64 -22.83 13.36 -7.02
N ARG A 65 -22.75 12.92 -8.26
CA ARG A 65 -23.16 13.70 -9.45
C ARG A 65 -24.67 13.97 -9.48
N GLU A 66 -25.47 12.94 -9.19
CA GLU A 66 -26.93 13.05 -9.12
C GLU A 66 -27.41 13.75 -7.83
N LYS A 67 -26.49 14.09 -6.91
CA LYS A 67 -26.78 14.74 -5.62
C LYS A 67 -27.79 13.98 -4.76
N THR A 68 -27.89 12.68 -4.94
CA THR A 68 -28.82 11.82 -4.22
C THR A 68 -28.33 11.48 -2.80
N THR A 69 -27.01 11.50 -2.59
CA THR A 69 -26.40 11.17 -1.30
C THR A 69 -25.19 12.08 -1.04
N LYS A 70 -25.03 12.50 0.20
CA LYS A 70 -23.80 13.19 0.64
C LYS A 70 -22.77 12.15 1.03
N VAL A 71 -21.61 12.19 0.38
CA VAL A 71 -20.46 11.35 0.69
C VAL A 71 -19.42 12.20 1.38
N HIS A 72 -18.97 11.77 2.55
CA HIS A 72 -17.96 12.46 3.33
C HIS A 72 -16.62 11.79 3.16
N GLY A 73 -15.57 12.58 2.94
CA GLY A 73 -14.18 12.13 3.00
C GLY A 73 -13.69 12.12 4.45
N TYR A 74 -13.00 11.07 4.82
CA TYR A 74 -12.26 10.99 6.06
C TYR A 74 -10.76 11.05 5.72
N GLU A 75 -10.05 12.03 6.29
CA GLU A 75 -8.61 12.14 6.13
C GLU A 75 -7.92 11.13 7.03
N LEU A 76 -7.16 10.23 6.43
CA LEU A 76 -6.37 9.24 7.17
C LEU A 76 -5.08 9.88 7.66
N GLU A 77 -4.99 10.10 8.97
CA GLU A 77 -3.74 10.47 9.62
C GLU A 77 -2.86 9.23 9.77
N GLY A 78 -1.99 8.98 8.81
CA GLY A 78 -1.16 7.79 8.84
C GLY A 78 -0.09 7.77 7.77
N TYR A 79 0.71 6.70 7.80
CA TYR A 79 1.78 6.48 6.84
C TYR A 79 1.25 5.64 5.66
N VAL A 80 1.25 6.21 4.48
CA VAL A 80 0.76 5.56 3.26
C VAL A 80 1.87 5.50 2.23
N LEU A 81 2.11 4.31 1.69
CA LEU A 81 3.05 4.06 0.60
C LEU A 81 2.28 3.52 -0.61
N PRO A 82 1.85 4.38 -1.54
CA PRO A 82 1.16 3.92 -2.74
C PRO A 82 2.13 3.14 -3.65
N ILE A 83 1.66 2.03 -4.22
CA ILE A 83 2.39 1.24 -5.21
C ILE A 83 1.58 1.28 -6.51
N LEU A 84 1.94 2.17 -7.40
CA LEU A 84 1.25 2.42 -8.66
C LEU A 84 2.10 1.99 -9.87
N SER A 85 3.39 1.80 -9.63
CA SER A 85 4.36 1.40 -10.63
C SER A 85 5.40 0.45 -10.01
N MET A 86 6.18 -0.22 -10.85
CA MET A 86 7.34 -0.99 -10.40
C MET A 86 8.37 -0.10 -9.70
N GLN A 87 8.54 1.13 -10.16
CA GLN A 87 9.45 2.08 -9.54
C GLN A 87 9.00 2.44 -8.12
N ASP A 88 7.69 2.69 -7.91
CA ASP A 88 7.14 2.94 -6.56
C ASP A 88 7.38 1.75 -5.63
N TYR A 89 7.20 0.52 -6.15
CA TYR A 89 7.47 -0.69 -5.37
C TYR A 89 8.92 -0.74 -4.90
N VAL A 90 9.86 -0.51 -5.80
CA VAL A 90 11.30 -0.51 -5.48
C VAL A 90 11.64 0.60 -4.49
N ASP A 91 11.25 1.84 -4.79
CA ASP A 91 11.57 3.01 -3.97
C ASP A 91 10.96 2.90 -2.57
N ASN A 92 9.70 2.50 -2.47
CA ASN A 92 9.02 2.32 -1.19
C ASN A 92 9.61 1.16 -0.38
N SER A 93 10.00 0.07 -1.04
CA SER A 93 10.68 -1.04 -0.39
C SER A 93 12.02 -0.59 0.22
N PHE A 94 12.84 0.14 -0.53
CA PHE A 94 14.11 0.67 -0.02
C PHE A 94 13.94 1.73 1.07
N LYS A 95 12.87 2.53 1.06
CA LYS A 95 12.56 3.44 2.17
C LYS A 95 12.46 2.71 3.50
N LEU A 96 11.94 1.48 3.52
CA LEU A 96 11.78 0.69 4.73
C LEU A 96 13.11 0.19 5.35
N LEU A 97 14.22 0.25 4.63
CA LEU A 97 15.54 0.00 5.21
C LEU A 97 15.89 1.05 6.28
N LYS A 98 15.35 2.26 6.18
CA LYS A 98 15.50 3.30 7.20
C LYS A 98 14.60 3.01 8.39
N TYR A 99 15.18 2.95 9.59
CA TYR A 99 14.45 2.67 10.82
C TYR A 99 13.28 3.64 11.06
N THR A 100 13.47 4.93 10.80
CA THR A 100 12.45 5.98 10.99
C THR A 100 11.24 5.78 10.10
N GLU A 101 11.42 5.36 8.85
CA GLU A 101 10.33 5.07 7.92
C GLU A 101 9.62 3.76 8.29
N ARG A 102 10.40 2.73 8.60
CA ARG A 102 9.87 1.44 9.04
C ARG A 102 9.00 1.55 10.28
N LYS A 103 9.41 2.35 11.27
CA LYS A 103 8.65 2.56 12.51
C LYS A 103 7.30 3.23 12.27
N LYS A 104 7.16 4.03 11.21
CA LYS A 104 5.86 4.64 10.84
C LYS A 104 4.88 3.61 10.27
N LEU A 105 5.39 2.58 9.56
CA LEU A 105 4.57 1.54 8.96
C LEU A 105 4.22 0.44 9.97
N PHE A 106 5.18 0.02 10.80
CA PHE A 106 4.99 -1.02 11.80
C PHE A 106 4.74 -0.38 13.17
N ASP A 107 3.48 -0.04 13.41
CA ASP A 107 3.03 0.53 14.68
C ASP A 107 2.52 -0.61 15.59
N ASP A 108 3.04 -0.69 16.81
CA ASP A 108 2.62 -1.68 17.80
C ASP A 108 1.13 -1.58 18.15
N LYS A 109 0.54 -0.39 18.02
CA LYS A 109 -0.88 -0.15 18.27
C LYS A 109 -1.77 -0.57 17.11
N TRP A 110 -1.22 -0.70 15.91
CA TRP A 110 -1.92 -1.15 14.71
C TRP A 110 -1.07 -2.16 13.93
N PRO A 111 -0.91 -3.36 14.46
CA PRO A 111 -0.04 -4.37 13.87
C PRO A 111 -0.58 -4.86 12.53
N ILE A 112 0.33 -5.13 11.61
CA ILE A 112 0.03 -5.74 10.31
C ILE A 112 -0.02 -7.26 10.50
N TYR A 113 -1.20 -7.85 10.29
CA TYR A 113 -1.38 -9.31 10.34
C TYR A 113 -1.12 -9.91 8.97
N THR A 114 -0.21 -10.87 8.93
CA THR A 114 0.11 -11.64 7.71
C THR A 114 0.10 -13.13 8.00
N THR A 115 0.09 -13.95 6.95
CA THR A 115 0.25 -15.39 7.10
C THR A 115 1.60 -15.72 7.72
N THR A 116 1.58 -16.44 8.83
CA THR A 116 2.81 -16.93 9.48
C THR A 116 3.39 -18.10 8.71
N HIS A 117 4.72 -18.14 8.66
CA HIS A 117 5.46 -19.25 8.05
C HIS A 117 6.46 -19.81 9.07
N ASN A 118 6.44 -21.13 9.27
CA ASN A 118 7.36 -21.84 10.16
C ASN A 118 8.71 -22.09 9.45
N THR A 119 9.35 -21.02 9.00
CA THR A 119 10.72 -21.08 8.47
C THR A 119 11.74 -20.89 9.58
N PRO A 120 12.90 -21.55 9.52
CA PRO A 120 13.95 -21.36 10.51
C PRO A 120 14.47 -19.91 10.47
N PRO A 121 15.17 -19.44 11.51
CA PRO A 121 15.90 -18.18 11.46
C PRO A 121 16.90 -18.17 10.30
N SER A 122 17.29 -16.97 9.87
CA SER A 122 18.32 -16.81 8.86
C SER A 122 19.69 -17.24 9.39
N LEU A 123 20.47 -17.94 8.56
CA LEU A 123 21.82 -18.40 8.86
C LEU A 123 22.83 -17.51 8.16
N TYR A 124 23.86 -17.10 8.91
CA TYR A 124 24.99 -16.34 8.38
C TYR A 124 26.27 -17.18 8.55
N SER A 125 27.04 -17.34 7.49
CA SER A 125 28.36 -17.96 7.59
C SER A 125 29.34 -17.02 8.29
N LYS A 126 30.47 -17.57 8.70
CA LYS A 126 31.55 -16.81 9.39
C LYS A 126 32.04 -15.61 8.57
N ASP A 127 32.08 -15.74 7.26
CA ASP A 127 32.65 -14.76 6.33
C ASP A 127 31.56 -13.90 5.65
N ALA A 128 30.29 -14.09 6.02
CA ALA A 128 29.18 -13.29 5.51
C ALA A 128 29.30 -11.82 5.91
N LYS A 129 29.08 -10.93 4.93
CA LYS A 129 29.08 -9.48 5.15
C LYS A 129 27.72 -8.92 4.83
N VAL A 130 27.02 -8.44 5.84
CA VAL A 130 25.67 -7.86 5.65
C VAL A 130 25.66 -6.44 6.18
N LYS A 131 25.19 -5.49 5.34
CA LYS A 131 25.11 -4.10 5.67
C LYS A 131 23.81 -3.48 5.15
N ASN A 132 23.11 -2.73 5.98
CA ASN A 132 21.89 -1.99 5.63
C ASN A 132 20.89 -2.80 4.79
N SER A 133 20.56 -4.03 5.24
CA SER A 133 19.73 -4.95 4.47
C SER A 133 18.69 -5.64 5.34
N PHE A 134 17.55 -6.00 4.74
CA PHE A 134 16.60 -6.92 5.34
C PHE A 134 16.87 -8.33 4.85
N ILE A 135 16.92 -9.26 5.79
CA ILE A 135 17.08 -10.68 5.51
C ILE A 135 15.90 -11.42 6.14
N ALA A 136 15.04 -11.98 5.31
CA ALA A 136 13.89 -12.73 5.80
C ALA A 136 14.26 -14.15 6.25
N ASN A 137 13.42 -14.71 7.11
CA ASN A 137 13.61 -16.03 7.70
C ASN A 137 13.86 -17.15 6.66
N GLY A 138 14.64 -18.15 7.03
CA GLY A 138 14.99 -19.29 6.18
C GLY A 138 16.14 -19.01 5.21
N SER A 139 16.62 -17.78 5.13
CA SER A 139 17.71 -17.44 4.20
C SER A 139 19.07 -17.84 4.73
N ILE A 140 19.98 -18.20 3.82
CA ILE A 140 21.38 -18.58 4.13
C ILE A 140 22.30 -17.61 3.42
N ILE A 141 23.06 -16.85 4.20
CA ILE A 141 23.98 -15.83 3.68
C ILE A 141 25.41 -16.26 3.92
N LYS A 142 26.13 -16.57 2.85
CA LYS A 142 27.56 -16.92 2.87
C LYS A 142 28.42 -15.84 2.21
N GLY A 143 27.82 -14.99 1.36
CA GLY A 143 28.48 -13.93 0.61
C GLY A 143 28.28 -12.53 1.20
N GLU A 144 28.30 -11.52 0.34
CA GLU A 144 28.14 -10.11 0.69
C GLU A 144 26.76 -9.60 0.28
N VAL A 145 26.04 -8.95 1.21
CA VAL A 145 24.74 -8.32 0.96
C VAL A 145 24.77 -6.88 1.47
N GLU A 146 24.55 -5.92 0.59
CA GLU A 146 24.56 -4.49 0.93
C GLU A 146 23.35 -3.78 0.35
N ASN A 147 22.70 -2.95 1.18
CA ASN A 147 21.55 -2.11 0.79
C ASN A 147 20.51 -2.90 -0.03
N SER A 148 20.09 -4.06 0.50
CA SER A 148 19.25 -5.02 -0.23
C SER A 148 18.16 -5.60 0.64
N ILE A 149 17.13 -6.13 0.00
CA ILE A 149 16.03 -6.84 0.65
C ILE A 149 16.02 -8.26 0.14
N ILE A 150 16.24 -9.20 1.05
CA ILE A 150 16.32 -10.63 0.77
C ILE A 150 15.06 -11.31 1.29
N SER A 151 14.29 -11.91 0.39
CA SER A 151 13.06 -12.63 0.74
C SER A 151 13.37 -13.97 1.45
N ARG A 152 12.30 -14.69 1.80
CA ARG A 152 12.43 -15.97 2.52
C ARG A 152 13.11 -17.04 1.66
N ASN A 153 13.92 -17.89 2.33
CA ASN A 153 14.55 -19.08 1.73
C ASN A 153 15.52 -18.76 0.59
N VAL A 154 16.09 -17.57 0.56
CA VAL A 154 17.12 -17.18 -0.42
C VAL A 154 18.48 -17.65 0.07
N VAL A 155 19.30 -18.18 -0.84
CA VAL A 155 20.68 -18.54 -0.57
C VAL A 155 21.60 -17.61 -1.34
N VAL A 156 22.47 -16.91 -0.60
CA VAL A 156 23.58 -16.12 -1.17
C VAL A 156 24.85 -16.88 -0.91
N GLU A 157 25.42 -17.46 -1.96
CA GLU A 157 26.60 -18.35 -1.87
C GLU A 157 27.88 -17.56 -1.58
N GLU A 158 28.91 -18.30 -1.20
CA GLU A 158 30.27 -17.78 -0.96
C GLU A 158 30.80 -17.07 -2.22
N GLY A 159 31.40 -15.90 -2.04
CA GLY A 159 31.87 -15.06 -3.15
C GLY A 159 30.80 -14.30 -3.92
N ALA A 160 29.51 -14.58 -3.70
CA ALA A 160 28.44 -13.82 -4.31
C ALA A 160 28.29 -12.44 -3.65
N VAL A 161 28.00 -11.42 -4.47
CA VAL A 161 27.80 -10.04 -4.04
C VAL A 161 26.43 -9.55 -4.50
N VAL A 162 25.59 -9.17 -3.54
CA VAL A 162 24.24 -8.65 -3.76
C VAL A 162 24.19 -7.20 -3.26
N LYS A 163 23.98 -6.25 -4.17
CA LYS A 163 23.93 -4.82 -3.84
C LYS A 163 22.74 -4.14 -4.51
N ASN A 164 22.02 -3.30 -3.75
CA ASN A 164 20.89 -2.52 -4.23
C ASN A 164 19.83 -3.38 -4.93
N CYS A 165 19.54 -4.55 -4.37
CA CYS A 165 18.65 -5.55 -4.97
C CYS A 165 17.47 -5.89 -4.04
N ILE A 166 16.39 -6.36 -4.66
CA ILE A 166 15.30 -7.05 -4.00
C ILE A 166 15.25 -8.45 -4.59
N LEU A 167 15.48 -9.49 -3.76
CA LEU A 167 15.53 -10.91 -4.14
C LEU A 167 14.46 -11.71 -3.38
#